data_a4c1c99a68a19b13322d4c7f3c592ebe
#
_entry.id   a4c1c99a68a19b13322d4c7f3c592ebe
#
_cell.length_a   1.000
_cell.length_b   1.000
_cell.length_c   1.000
_cell.angle_alpha   90.00
_cell.angle_beta   90.00
_cell.angle_gamma   90.00
#
_symmetry.space_group_name_H-M   'P 1'
#
loop_
_entity.id
_entity.type
_entity.pdbx_description
1 polymer ?
#
loop_
_entity_poly.entity_id
_entity_poly.type
_entity_poly.pdbx_seq_one_letter_code
_entity_poly.pdbx_strand_id
1 'polypeptide(L)'
;TGMLHNDKECWDEVGEWIEAVKVAHIMSHNNLGAMGHYYSGMLDIYTDLTLQVATFGGHIEIIEVDELSALRKEIDQQQINNRVKDFNEIFTVNEDCSLEELERAARTSLALDNLVATYGLGSLAYYYKGTGNPDNEDTMSSIILGNSLLTARGIPGAGEYEIKNAQAMKIMDSVGAGGSFTEYYA
;
A
#
# COMPACT_ATOMS: atom_id res chain seq x y z
N THR A 1 9.50 37.00 3.64
CA THR A 1 8.53 37.92 3.01
C THR A 1 9.24 38.80 2.01
N GLY A 2 9.04 38.52 0.72
CA GLY A 2 9.61 39.29 -0.39
C GLY A 2 8.52 40.06 -1.15
N MET A 3 8.91 40.68 -2.27
CA MET A 3 7.98 41.30 -3.19
C MET A 3 7.64 40.30 -4.30
N LEU A 4 6.34 40.09 -4.58
CA LEU A 4 5.87 39.08 -5.57
C LEU A 4 6.34 39.39 -7.01
N HIS A 5 6.76 40.61 -7.32
CA HIS A 5 7.20 40.95 -8.65
C HIS A 5 8.72 40.73 -8.80
N ASN A 6 9.07 39.72 -9.61
CA ASN A 6 10.44 39.32 -9.95
C ASN A 6 11.32 38.87 -8.77
N ASP A 7 10.73 38.50 -7.62
CA ASP A 7 11.44 38.01 -6.45
C ASP A 7 11.40 36.45 -6.45
N LYS A 8 12.48 35.83 -6.93
CA LYS A 8 12.59 34.39 -7.02
C LYS A 8 12.49 33.71 -5.66
N GLU A 9 13.15 34.26 -4.62
CA GLU A 9 13.14 33.67 -3.27
C GLU A 9 11.72 33.66 -2.69
N CYS A 10 10.95 34.71 -2.91
CA CYS A 10 9.56 34.78 -2.50
C CYS A 10 8.71 33.69 -3.19
N TRP A 11 8.90 33.48 -4.50
CA TRP A 11 8.16 32.46 -5.23
C TRP A 11 8.59 31.04 -4.87
N ASP A 12 9.88 30.83 -4.58
CA ASP A 12 10.37 29.54 -4.10
C ASP A 12 9.72 29.20 -2.73
N GLU A 13 9.69 30.14 -1.78
CA GLU A 13 9.04 29.97 -0.48
C GLU A 13 7.52 29.69 -0.63
N VAL A 14 6.83 30.43 -1.51
CA VAL A 14 5.41 30.17 -1.82
C VAL A 14 5.22 28.76 -2.37
N GLY A 15 6.13 28.29 -3.25
CA GLY A 15 6.12 26.94 -3.78
C GLY A 15 6.24 25.87 -2.68
N GLU A 16 7.17 26.05 -1.74
CA GLU A 16 7.36 25.13 -0.61
C GLU A 16 6.08 25.04 0.26
N TRP A 17 5.44 26.18 0.54
CA TRP A 17 4.18 26.22 1.28
C TRP A 17 3.05 25.51 0.54
N ILE A 18 2.97 25.67 -0.79
CA ILE A 18 1.97 24.98 -1.62
C ILE A 18 2.17 23.48 -1.54
N GLU A 19 3.41 22.99 -1.66
CA GLU A 19 3.69 21.56 -1.54
C GLU A 19 3.37 21.03 -0.13
N ALA A 20 3.70 21.74 0.93
CA ALA A 20 3.34 21.36 2.29
C ALA A 20 1.82 21.26 2.49
N VAL A 21 1.05 22.22 1.98
CA VAL A 21 -0.42 22.21 2.04
C VAL A 21 -1.00 21.06 1.22
N LYS A 22 -0.42 20.76 0.04
CA LYS A 22 -0.80 19.62 -0.78
C LYS A 22 -0.62 18.30 -0.01
N VAL A 23 0.52 18.11 0.66
CA VAL A 23 0.75 16.92 1.51
C VAL A 23 -0.32 16.82 2.61
N ALA A 24 -0.54 17.89 3.36
CA ALA A 24 -1.55 17.93 4.42
C ALA A 24 -2.96 17.62 3.89
N HIS A 25 -3.31 18.14 2.71
CA HIS A 25 -4.58 17.84 2.06
C HIS A 25 -4.70 16.36 1.66
N ILE A 26 -3.67 15.79 1.03
CA ILE A 26 -3.66 14.36 0.64
C ILE A 26 -3.81 13.49 1.89
N MET A 27 -3.06 13.76 2.95
CA MET A 27 -3.13 12.99 4.19
C MET A 27 -4.50 13.07 4.87
N SER A 28 -5.11 14.27 4.92
CA SER A 28 -6.43 14.46 5.50
C SER A 28 -7.58 13.77 4.74
N HIS A 29 -7.32 13.30 3.53
CA HIS A 29 -8.28 12.57 2.68
C HIS A 29 -7.83 11.13 2.42
N ASN A 30 -6.69 10.70 2.98
CA ASN A 30 -6.20 9.33 2.82
C ASN A 30 -7.07 8.36 3.60
N ASN A 31 -7.55 7.31 2.95
CA ASN A 31 -8.13 6.15 3.61
C ASN A 31 -7.08 5.05 3.67
N LEU A 32 -6.56 4.76 4.87
CA LEU A 32 -5.55 3.74 5.08
C LEU A 32 -6.25 2.42 5.44
N GLY A 33 -6.08 1.38 4.60
CA GLY A 33 -6.51 0.03 4.93
C GLY A 33 -5.55 -0.59 5.95
N ALA A 34 -6.09 -1.08 7.06
CA ALA A 34 -5.34 -1.81 8.08
C ALA A 34 -5.85 -3.26 8.08
N MET A 35 -5.17 -4.15 7.32
CA MET A 35 -5.64 -5.51 7.05
C MET A 35 -4.94 -6.55 7.93
N GLY A 36 -5.72 -7.28 8.70
CA GLY A 36 -5.25 -8.31 9.61
C GLY A 36 -4.93 -7.79 11.00
N HIS A 37 -3.72 -7.96 11.49
CA HIS A 37 -3.35 -7.60 12.85
C HIS A 37 -1.85 -7.29 12.99
N TYR A 38 -1.45 -6.67 14.09
CA TYR A 38 -0.04 -6.42 14.39
C TYR A 38 0.77 -7.71 14.49
N TYR A 39 2.00 -7.67 13.98
CA TYR A 39 2.97 -8.72 14.26
C TYR A 39 3.33 -8.71 15.74
N SER A 40 2.97 -9.77 16.46
CA SER A 40 3.12 -9.84 17.92
C SER A 40 4.56 -9.92 18.43
N GLY A 41 5.53 -10.13 17.53
CA GLY A 41 6.96 -10.17 17.86
C GLY A 41 7.64 -8.79 17.87
N MET A 42 6.96 -7.74 17.40
CA MET A 42 7.52 -6.40 17.22
C MET A 42 6.65 -5.36 17.93
N LEU A 43 6.98 -5.02 19.18
CA LEU A 43 6.19 -4.04 19.96
C LEU A 43 6.37 -2.60 19.47
N ASP A 44 7.45 -2.29 18.79
CA ASP A 44 7.79 -0.97 18.26
C ASP A 44 6.91 -0.53 17.09
N ILE A 45 6.26 -1.49 16.40
CA ILE A 45 5.30 -1.17 15.32
C ILE A 45 3.94 -0.70 15.83
N TYR A 46 3.61 -0.99 17.10
CA TYR A 46 2.31 -0.65 17.66
C TYR A 46 2.11 0.87 17.70
N THR A 47 0.91 1.29 17.40
CA THR A 47 0.53 2.70 17.43
C THR A 47 -0.93 2.86 17.83
N ASP A 48 -1.27 4.01 18.40
CA ASP A 48 -2.65 4.40 18.63
C ASP A 48 -3.27 4.90 17.32
N LEU A 49 -4.23 4.14 16.77
CA LEU A 49 -4.89 4.48 15.51
C LEU A 49 -5.68 5.79 15.60
N THR A 50 -6.24 6.11 16.78
CA THR A 50 -6.96 7.37 16.98
C THR A 50 -6.01 8.56 16.96
N LEU A 51 -4.80 8.40 17.52
CA LEU A 51 -3.76 9.41 17.44
C LEU A 51 -3.26 9.61 16.00
N GLN A 52 -3.15 8.53 15.20
CA GLN A 52 -2.80 8.63 13.79
C GLN A 52 -3.82 9.49 13.02
N VAL A 53 -5.12 9.21 13.21
CA VAL A 53 -6.19 9.99 12.59
C VAL A 53 -6.20 11.44 13.10
N ALA A 54 -6.00 11.66 14.40
CA ALA A 54 -5.95 13.01 14.98
C ALA A 54 -4.74 13.83 14.44
N THR A 55 -3.64 13.16 14.13
CA THR A 55 -2.40 13.83 13.65
C THR A 55 -2.45 14.15 12.16
N PHE A 56 -2.85 13.19 11.33
CA PHE A 56 -2.77 13.29 9.87
C PHE A 56 -4.12 13.59 9.20
N GLY A 57 -5.24 13.40 9.91
CA GLY A 57 -6.57 13.38 9.32
C GLY A 57 -6.84 12.05 8.62
N GLY A 58 -7.77 12.08 7.67
CA GLY A 58 -8.12 10.87 6.91
C GLY A 58 -8.90 9.86 7.75
N HIS A 59 -8.85 8.61 7.33
CA HIS A 59 -9.54 7.49 7.98
C HIS A 59 -8.64 6.25 7.99
N ILE A 60 -8.86 5.34 8.95
CA ILE A 60 -8.23 4.02 8.99
C ILE A 60 -9.35 2.97 8.94
N GLU A 61 -9.39 2.21 7.86
CA GLU A 61 -10.34 1.13 7.63
C GLU A 61 -9.75 -0.18 8.15
N ILE A 62 -10.43 -0.83 9.10
CA ILE A 62 -10.00 -2.14 9.61
C ILE A 62 -10.60 -3.21 8.70
N ILE A 63 -9.74 -4.03 8.11
CA ILE A 63 -10.09 -5.01 7.09
C ILE A 63 -9.65 -6.40 7.53
N GLU A 64 -10.54 -7.38 7.37
CA GLU A 64 -10.21 -8.78 7.62
C GLU A 64 -9.55 -9.42 6.39
N VAL A 65 -8.58 -10.32 6.63
CA VAL A 65 -7.93 -11.05 5.53
C VAL A 65 -8.92 -11.93 4.75
N ASP A 66 -9.97 -12.39 5.42
CA ASP A 66 -11.07 -13.15 4.81
C ASP A 66 -11.75 -12.40 3.66
N GLU A 67 -11.83 -11.07 3.72
CA GLU A 67 -12.40 -10.25 2.65
C GLU A 67 -11.54 -10.31 1.38
N LEU A 68 -10.22 -10.17 1.52
CA LEU A 68 -9.31 -10.32 0.39
C LEU A 68 -9.36 -11.74 -0.18
N SER A 69 -9.42 -12.75 0.69
CA SER A 69 -9.55 -14.15 0.30
C SER A 69 -10.87 -14.44 -0.44
N ALA A 70 -11.96 -13.78 -0.05
CA ALA A 70 -13.25 -13.87 -0.76
C ALA A 70 -13.16 -13.22 -2.15
N LEU A 71 -12.60 -12.02 -2.26
CA LEU A 71 -12.41 -11.33 -3.53
C LEU A 71 -11.53 -12.14 -4.51
N ARG A 72 -10.51 -12.84 -4.01
CA ARG A 72 -9.68 -13.73 -4.85
C ARG A 72 -10.50 -14.84 -5.55
N LYS A 73 -11.55 -15.34 -4.91
CA LYS A 73 -12.40 -16.42 -5.47
C LYS A 73 -13.28 -15.91 -6.62
N GLU A 74 -13.51 -14.61 -6.70
CA GLU A 74 -14.32 -13.98 -7.74
C GLU A 74 -13.53 -13.68 -9.02
N ILE A 75 -12.19 -13.77 -8.99
CA ILE A 75 -11.34 -13.46 -10.13
C ILE A 75 -11.39 -14.59 -11.16
N ASP A 76 -11.77 -14.26 -12.39
CA ASP A 76 -11.82 -15.20 -13.48
C ASP A 76 -10.44 -15.49 -14.14
N GLN A 77 -10.34 -16.59 -14.87
CA GLN A 77 -9.09 -17.04 -15.47
C GLN A 77 -8.58 -16.10 -16.57
N GLN A 78 -9.47 -15.40 -17.28
CA GLN A 78 -9.06 -14.46 -18.32
C GLN A 78 -8.36 -13.23 -17.71
N GLN A 79 -8.88 -12.74 -16.60
CA GLN A 79 -8.27 -11.64 -15.84
C GLN A 79 -6.88 -12.06 -15.32
N ILE A 80 -6.76 -13.27 -14.77
CA ILE A 80 -5.48 -13.82 -14.29
C ILE A 80 -4.46 -13.89 -15.43
N ASN A 81 -4.84 -14.45 -16.57
CA ASN A 81 -3.96 -14.59 -17.73
C ASN A 81 -3.46 -13.21 -18.24
N ASN A 82 -4.31 -12.19 -18.20
CA ASN A 82 -3.92 -10.84 -18.56
C ASN A 82 -2.92 -10.24 -17.56
N ARG A 83 -3.19 -10.40 -16.25
CA ARG A 83 -2.28 -9.91 -15.19
C ARG A 83 -0.92 -10.63 -15.22
N VAL A 84 -0.86 -11.90 -15.54
CA VAL A 84 0.40 -12.65 -15.75
C VAL A 84 1.20 -12.05 -16.92
N LYS A 85 0.54 -11.61 -17.99
CA LYS A 85 1.22 -10.90 -19.09
C LYS A 85 1.79 -9.56 -18.60
N ASP A 86 1.01 -8.78 -17.83
CA ASP A 86 1.48 -7.53 -17.24
C ASP A 86 2.73 -7.77 -16.38
N PHE A 87 2.76 -8.84 -15.58
CA PHE A 87 3.94 -9.19 -14.78
C PHE A 87 5.17 -9.47 -15.63
N ASN A 88 5.03 -10.21 -16.73
CA ASN A 88 6.14 -10.50 -17.63
C ASN A 88 6.63 -9.26 -18.42
N GLU A 89 5.78 -8.24 -18.58
CA GLU A 89 6.18 -6.96 -19.20
C GLU A 89 6.87 -6.03 -18.21
N ILE A 90 6.48 -6.06 -16.94
CA ILE A 90 6.96 -5.12 -15.90
C ILE A 90 8.20 -5.68 -15.19
N PHE A 91 8.25 -6.98 -14.93
CA PHE A 91 9.29 -7.63 -14.13
C PHE A 91 10.15 -8.59 -14.97
N THR A 92 11.38 -8.75 -14.57
CA THR A 92 12.22 -9.85 -15.04
C THR A 92 11.85 -11.10 -14.24
N VAL A 93 11.06 -11.98 -14.82
CA VAL A 93 10.66 -13.24 -14.18
C VAL A 93 11.78 -14.28 -14.33
N ASN A 94 12.21 -14.88 -13.21
CA ASN A 94 13.22 -15.93 -13.21
C ASN A 94 12.62 -17.22 -13.83
N GLU A 95 13.46 -17.98 -14.53
CA GLU A 95 13.08 -19.28 -15.14
C GLU A 95 12.57 -20.31 -14.11
N ASP A 96 13.01 -20.22 -12.86
CA ASP A 96 12.55 -21.09 -11.77
C ASP A 96 11.14 -20.74 -11.25
N CYS A 97 10.59 -19.59 -11.64
CA CYS A 97 9.24 -19.18 -11.23
C CYS A 97 8.20 -19.89 -12.06
N SER A 98 7.40 -20.75 -11.43
CA SER A 98 6.37 -21.50 -12.12
C SER A 98 5.19 -20.60 -12.55
N LEU A 99 4.50 -20.99 -13.62
CA LEU A 99 3.28 -20.32 -14.05
C LEU A 99 2.20 -20.33 -12.93
N GLU A 100 2.11 -21.40 -12.16
CA GLU A 100 1.18 -21.55 -11.05
C GLU A 100 1.41 -20.44 -9.99
N GLU A 101 2.66 -20.15 -9.64
CA GLU A 101 3.01 -19.08 -8.72
C GLU A 101 2.67 -17.70 -9.27
N LEU A 102 2.89 -17.47 -10.57
CA LEU A 102 2.50 -16.22 -11.22
C LEU A 102 0.97 -16.06 -11.26
N GLU A 103 0.22 -17.10 -11.57
CA GLU A 103 -1.24 -17.06 -11.54
C GLU A 103 -1.78 -16.83 -10.13
N ARG A 104 -1.16 -17.43 -9.13
CA ARG A 104 -1.48 -17.23 -7.72
C ARG A 104 -1.28 -15.78 -7.31
N ALA A 105 -0.14 -15.19 -7.65
CA ALA A 105 0.16 -13.78 -7.39
C ALA A 105 -0.75 -12.84 -8.20
N ALA A 106 -1.05 -13.17 -9.46
CA ALA A 106 -1.95 -12.39 -10.31
C ALA A 106 -3.37 -12.34 -9.73
N ARG A 107 -3.88 -13.45 -9.24
CA ARG A 107 -5.19 -13.53 -8.57
C ARG A 107 -5.24 -12.63 -7.34
N THR A 108 -4.22 -12.66 -6.48
CA THR A 108 -4.14 -11.81 -5.29
C THR A 108 -3.98 -10.33 -5.67
N SER A 109 -3.17 -10.02 -6.68
CA SER A 109 -3.00 -8.66 -7.19
C SER A 109 -4.32 -8.05 -7.68
N LEU A 110 -5.13 -8.80 -8.41
CA LEU A 110 -6.44 -8.35 -8.89
C LEU A 110 -7.45 -8.19 -7.75
N ALA A 111 -7.41 -9.09 -6.77
CA ALA A 111 -8.24 -8.98 -5.57
C ALA A 111 -7.87 -7.73 -4.74
N LEU A 112 -6.58 -7.40 -4.64
CA LEU A 112 -6.13 -6.15 -4.01
C LEU A 112 -6.63 -4.92 -4.76
N ASP A 113 -6.64 -4.93 -6.09
CA ASP A 113 -7.21 -3.83 -6.88
C ASP A 113 -8.70 -3.64 -6.56
N ASN A 114 -9.45 -4.74 -6.45
CA ASN A 114 -10.86 -4.72 -6.09
C ASN A 114 -11.07 -4.23 -4.64
N LEU A 115 -10.23 -4.67 -3.71
CA LEU A 115 -10.27 -4.21 -2.31
C LEU A 115 -10.03 -2.71 -2.21
N VAL A 116 -8.99 -2.22 -2.88
CA VAL A 116 -8.65 -0.79 -2.96
C VAL A 116 -9.82 0.01 -3.53
N ALA A 117 -10.43 -0.47 -4.61
CA ALA A 117 -11.57 0.20 -5.22
C ALA A 117 -12.81 0.21 -4.32
N THR A 118 -13.08 -0.89 -3.59
CA THR A 118 -14.24 -1.04 -2.70
C THR A 118 -14.18 -0.06 -1.55
N TYR A 119 -13.02 0.08 -0.93
CA TYR A 119 -12.82 0.93 0.25
C TYR A 119 -12.24 2.32 -0.08
N GLY A 120 -11.91 2.60 -1.33
CA GLY A 120 -11.27 3.85 -1.71
C GLY A 120 -9.92 4.06 -1.02
N LEU A 121 -9.11 2.98 -0.91
CA LEU A 121 -7.85 3.03 -0.16
C LEU A 121 -6.80 3.88 -0.87
N GLY A 122 -6.12 4.73 -0.13
CA GLY A 122 -4.96 5.48 -0.57
C GLY A 122 -3.63 4.94 -0.06
N SER A 123 -3.66 4.01 0.90
CA SER A 123 -2.50 3.27 1.43
C SER A 123 -2.97 2.00 2.15
N LEU A 124 -2.06 1.07 2.42
CA LEU A 124 -2.35 -0.21 3.04
C LEU A 124 -1.26 -0.59 4.05
N ALA A 125 -1.65 -1.07 5.22
CA ALA A 125 -0.78 -1.80 6.13
C ALA A 125 -1.37 -3.19 6.35
N TYR A 126 -0.56 -4.25 6.31
CA TYR A 126 -1.08 -5.60 6.39
C TYR A 126 -0.14 -6.56 7.12
N TYR A 127 -0.73 -7.52 7.81
CA TYR A 127 -0.01 -8.67 8.35
C TYR A 127 -0.97 -9.82 8.65
N TYR A 128 -0.49 -11.04 8.48
CA TYR A 128 -1.20 -12.26 8.82
C TYR A 128 -0.22 -13.33 9.31
N LYS A 129 -0.39 -13.76 10.54
CA LYS A 129 0.51 -14.74 11.15
C LYS A 129 0.31 -16.17 10.65
N GLY A 130 -0.86 -16.46 10.07
CA GLY A 130 -1.31 -17.83 9.84
C GLY A 130 -2.00 -18.43 11.06
N THR A 131 -3.21 -18.92 10.85
CA THR A 131 -4.02 -19.54 11.92
C THR A 131 -4.56 -20.90 11.48
N GLY A 132 -4.01 -21.46 10.38
CA GLY A 132 -4.45 -22.72 9.80
C GLY A 132 -5.65 -22.56 8.86
N ASN A 133 -6.00 -21.34 8.43
CA ASN A 133 -6.92 -21.13 7.32
C ASN A 133 -6.13 -21.11 6.01
N PRO A 134 -6.22 -22.19 5.18
CA PRO A 134 -5.41 -22.31 3.96
C PRO A 134 -5.70 -21.23 2.92
N ASP A 135 -6.94 -20.73 2.83
CA ASP A 135 -7.29 -19.66 1.89
C ASP A 135 -6.59 -18.35 2.25
N ASN A 136 -6.55 -18.00 3.55
CA ASN A 136 -5.89 -16.80 4.02
C ASN A 136 -4.37 -16.92 3.93
N GLU A 137 -3.82 -18.11 4.20
CA GLU A 137 -2.39 -18.37 4.08
C GLU A 137 -1.93 -18.27 2.61
N ASP A 138 -2.70 -18.84 1.67
CA ASP A 138 -2.44 -18.71 0.24
C ASP A 138 -2.55 -17.26 -0.24
N THR A 139 -3.56 -16.53 0.23
CA THR A 139 -3.75 -15.11 -0.08
C THR A 139 -2.54 -14.27 0.37
N MET A 140 -2.18 -14.39 1.64
CA MET A 140 -1.16 -13.54 2.22
C MET A 140 0.26 -13.90 1.77
N SER A 141 0.55 -15.16 1.48
CA SER A 141 1.85 -15.58 0.92
C SER A 141 2.05 -15.18 -0.56
N SER A 142 0.99 -14.73 -1.26
CA SER A 142 1.04 -14.30 -2.66
C SER A 142 0.79 -12.79 -2.87
N ILE A 143 0.82 -11.99 -1.78
CA ILE A 143 0.43 -10.58 -1.80
C ILE A 143 1.49 -9.65 -2.42
N ILE A 144 2.75 -10.02 -2.43
CA ILE A 144 3.90 -9.12 -2.64
C ILE A 144 3.87 -8.43 -4.01
N LEU A 145 3.62 -9.16 -5.11
CA LEU A 145 3.58 -8.54 -6.44
C LEU A 145 2.43 -7.52 -6.56
N GLY A 146 1.27 -7.86 -6.02
CA GLY A 146 0.13 -6.93 -5.97
C GLY A 146 0.45 -5.67 -5.16
N ASN A 147 1.05 -5.83 -4.00
CA ASN A 147 1.48 -4.71 -3.16
C ASN A 147 2.53 -3.83 -3.85
N SER A 148 3.48 -4.42 -4.57
CA SER A 148 4.48 -3.68 -5.36
C SER A 148 3.82 -2.84 -6.44
N LEU A 149 2.83 -3.40 -7.16
CA LEU A 149 2.09 -2.66 -8.18
C LEU A 149 1.22 -1.54 -7.60
N LEU A 150 0.60 -1.75 -6.44
CA LEU A 150 -0.13 -0.70 -5.72
C LEU A 150 0.80 0.44 -5.32
N THR A 151 1.94 0.11 -4.71
CA THR A 151 2.95 1.09 -4.31
C THR A 151 3.45 1.92 -5.49
N ALA A 152 3.72 1.28 -6.64
CA ALA A 152 4.15 1.97 -7.87
C ALA A 152 3.07 2.93 -8.43
N ARG A 153 1.80 2.78 -8.04
CA ARG A 153 0.68 3.64 -8.46
C ARG A 153 0.29 4.68 -7.40
N GLY A 154 1.10 4.88 -6.37
CA GLY A 154 0.83 5.84 -5.30
C GLY A 154 -0.12 5.34 -4.22
N ILE A 155 -0.31 4.03 -4.11
CA ILE A 155 -1.04 3.36 -3.03
C ILE A 155 -0.04 2.50 -2.24
N PRO A 156 0.81 3.13 -1.41
CA PRO A 156 1.87 2.42 -0.73
C PRO A 156 1.35 1.38 0.25
N GLY A 157 2.03 0.22 0.28
CA GLY A 157 1.72 -0.87 1.20
C GLY A 157 2.91 -1.21 2.10
N ALA A 158 2.65 -1.30 3.41
CA ALA A 158 3.63 -1.70 4.41
C ALA A 158 3.26 -3.06 5.01
N GLY A 159 4.24 -3.97 5.12
CA GLY A 159 4.11 -5.22 5.84
C GLY A 159 4.02 -5.02 7.36
N GLU A 160 4.03 -6.12 8.12
CA GLU A 160 4.04 -6.16 9.59
C GLU A 160 2.89 -5.40 10.28
N TYR A 161 1.87 -4.95 9.52
CA TYR A 161 0.82 -4.02 9.97
C TYR A 161 1.40 -2.66 10.39
N GLU A 162 2.46 -2.21 9.71
CA GLU A 162 3.20 -1.00 10.07
C GLU A 162 2.50 0.27 9.56
N ILE A 163 1.54 0.71 10.34
CA ILE A 163 0.71 1.92 10.07
C ILE A 163 1.58 3.16 9.89
N LYS A 164 2.61 3.34 10.72
CA LYS A 164 3.49 4.53 10.67
C LYS A 164 4.30 4.56 9.37
N ASN A 165 4.79 3.41 8.90
CA ASN A 165 5.49 3.31 7.63
C ASN A 165 4.55 3.53 6.44
N ALA A 166 3.34 3.00 6.47
CA ALA A 166 2.34 3.28 5.44
C ALA A 166 2.03 4.77 5.33
N GLN A 167 1.88 5.48 6.47
CA GLN A 167 1.71 6.93 6.51
C GLN A 167 2.95 7.67 5.96
N ALA A 168 4.15 7.29 6.39
CA ALA A 168 5.40 7.88 5.90
C ALA A 168 5.58 7.69 4.40
N MET A 169 5.32 6.49 3.89
CA MET A 169 5.37 6.21 2.44
C MET A 169 4.35 7.05 1.67
N LYS A 170 3.15 7.25 2.21
CA LYS A 170 2.14 8.11 1.57
C LYS A 170 2.54 9.58 1.54
N ILE A 171 3.17 10.09 2.60
CA ILE A 171 3.76 11.44 2.63
C ILE A 171 4.83 11.56 1.54
N MET A 172 5.77 10.63 1.47
CA MET A 172 6.83 10.64 0.47
C MET A 172 6.30 10.54 -0.97
N ASP A 173 5.29 9.71 -1.18
CA ASP A 173 4.60 9.60 -2.48
C ASP A 173 3.96 10.94 -2.87
N SER A 174 3.32 11.64 -1.93
CA SER A 174 2.63 12.91 -2.18
C SER A 174 3.57 14.05 -2.61
N VAL A 175 4.86 13.97 -2.29
CA VAL A 175 5.90 14.90 -2.78
C VAL A 175 6.66 14.35 -4.00
N GLY A 176 6.22 13.23 -4.56
CA GLY A 176 6.82 12.63 -5.75
C GLY A 176 8.14 11.86 -5.50
N ALA A 177 8.50 11.64 -4.24
CA ALA A 177 9.71 10.89 -3.88
C ALA A 177 9.47 9.37 -3.86
N GLY A 178 8.23 8.95 -3.67
CA GLY A 178 7.87 7.55 -3.49
C GLY A 178 8.37 6.98 -2.16
N GLY A 179 8.19 5.68 -1.97
CA GLY A 179 8.66 4.96 -0.80
C GLY A 179 8.59 3.46 -1.00
N SER A 180 9.41 2.73 -0.28
CA SER A 180 9.41 1.27 -0.26
C SER A 180 9.47 0.78 1.18
N PHE A 181 8.63 -0.19 1.51
CA PHE A 181 8.75 -0.93 2.76
C PHE A 181 9.88 -1.95 2.60
N THR A 182 10.93 -1.82 3.39
CA THR A 182 12.15 -2.63 3.28
C THR A 182 12.65 -3.02 4.66
N GLU A 183 13.04 -4.26 4.82
CA GLU A 183 13.69 -4.77 6.01
C GLU A 183 15.16 -5.08 5.73
N TYR A 184 16.00 -4.91 6.75
CA TYR A 184 17.39 -5.26 6.70
C TYR A 184 17.63 -6.48 7.60
N TYR A 185 18.19 -7.52 7.01
CA TYR A 185 18.62 -8.72 7.74
C TYR A 185 20.14 -8.72 7.88
N ALA A 186 20.63 -8.98 9.07
CA ALA A 186 22.05 -9.10 9.38
C ALA A 186 22.49 -10.57 9.35
#